data_211708f62eaa9ab8dc843cb4ede8b185
#
_entry.id   211708f62eaa9ab8dc843cb4ede8b185
#
_cell.length_a   1.000
_cell.length_b   1.000
_cell.length_c   1.000
_cell.angle_alpha   90.00
_cell.angle_beta   90.00
_cell.angle_gamma   90.00
#
_symmetry.space_group_name_H-M   'P 1'
#
loop_
_entity.id
_entity.type
_entity.pdbx_description
1 polymer ?
#
loop_
_entity_poly.entity_id
_entity_poly.type
_entity_poly.pdbx_seq_one_letter_code
_entity_poly.pdbx_strand_id
1 'polypeptide(L)'
;MAKRILIVDDEPRYLRLLEANLRTEGYEVITAQDGLQAVSVFSDQPVDLVLMDVMMPKLDGFGATQRIREFSSVPIIILTAKGDEQDRVRGLDLGADDYLVKPFSATELLARVRAVLRRAQPPSEAGQSRFFTHDNLKIDFARAEVWRGESPVSLSATEYRLLLQFAHHVGKIMTSEELLTSVWGPEYR
;
A
#
# COMPACT_ATOMS: atom_id res chain seq x y z
N MET A 1 -19.02 1.51 3.04
CA MET A 1 -18.69 0.08 3.32
C MET A 1 -17.47 0.04 4.22
N ALA A 2 -17.37 -0.93 5.14
CA ALA A 2 -16.18 -1.13 5.95
C ALA A 2 -14.99 -1.49 5.05
N LYS A 3 -13.80 -0.96 5.36
CA LYS A 3 -12.57 -1.30 4.64
C LYS A 3 -12.09 -2.67 5.08
N ARG A 4 -11.64 -3.50 4.13
CA ARG A 4 -11.20 -4.87 4.36
C ARG A 4 -9.68 -4.96 4.34
N ILE A 5 -9.11 -5.49 5.42
CA ILE A 5 -7.67 -5.62 5.62
C ILE A 5 -7.29 -7.09 5.65
N LEU A 6 -6.35 -7.49 4.81
CA LEU A 6 -5.71 -8.81 4.86
C LEU A 6 -4.49 -8.73 5.77
N ILE A 7 -4.44 -9.57 6.81
CA ILE A 7 -3.29 -9.74 7.68
C ILE A 7 -2.61 -11.05 7.34
N VAL A 8 -1.31 -11.00 7.10
CA VAL A 8 -0.49 -12.17 6.76
C VAL A 8 0.65 -12.27 7.76
N ASP A 9 0.64 -13.34 8.57
CA ASP A 9 1.65 -13.61 9.60
C ASP A 9 1.56 -15.10 9.96
N ASP A 10 2.68 -15.80 10.10
CA ASP A 10 2.68 -17.23 10.42
C ASP A 10 2.46 -17.52 11.91
N GLU A 11 2.47 -16.48 12.76
CA GLU A 11 2.22 -16.59 14.19
C GLU A 11 0.73 -16.35 14.54
N PRO A 12 -0.05 -17.40 14.92
CA PRO A 12 -1.48 -17.26 15.17
C PRO A 12 -1.84 -16.31 16.32
N ARG A 13 -0.92 -16.09 17.26
CA ARG A 13 -1.11 -15.14 18.36
C ARG A 13 -1.07 -13.71 17.85
N TYR A 14 -0.15 -13.44 16.92
CA TYR A 14 0.00 -12.12 16.30
C TYR A 14 -1.20 -11.80 15.41
N LEU A 15 -1.66 -12.76 14.62
CA LEU A 15 -2.88 -12.61 13.82
C LEU A 15 -4.08 -12.22 14.68
N ARG A 16 -4.33 -12.93 15.79
CA ARG A 16 -5.44 -12.61 16.72
C ARG A 16 -5.32 -11.22 17.34
N LEU A 17 -4.12 -10.81 17.71
CA LEU A 17 -3.88 -9.50 18.29
C LEU A 17 -4.17 -8.37 17.29
N LEU A 18 -3.63 -8.50 16.08
CA LEU A 18 -3.84 -7.51 15.01
C LEU A 18 -5.32 -7.47 14.58
N GLU A 19 -5.94 -8.63 14.43
CA GLU A 19 -7.37 -8.74 14.10
C GLU A 19 -8.25 -8.03 15.14
N ALA A 20 -8.02 -8.27 16.43
CA ALA A 20 -8.78 -7.64 17.50
C ALA A 20 -8.66 -6.10 17.44
N ASN A 21 -7.43 -5.57 17.28
CA ASN A 21 -7.18 -4.13 17.19
C ASN A 21 -7.88 -3.49 15.97
N LEU A 22 -7.79 -4.13 14.81
CA LEU A 22 -8.38 -3.60 13.59
C LEU A 22 -9.91 -3.67 13.59
N ARG A 23 -10.49 -4.76 14.11
CA ARG A 23 -11.96 -4.89 14.25
C ARG A 23 -12.56 -3.86 15.20
N THR A 24 -11.84 -3.49 16.27
CA THR A 24 -12.27 -2.43 17.20
C THR A 24 -12.40 -1.07 16.50
N GLU A 25 -11.60 -0.82 15.46
CA GLU A 25 -11.66 0.39 14.62
C GLU A 25 -12.67 0.26 13.45
N GLY A 26 -13.44 -0.83 13.39
CA GLY A 26 -14.48 -1.03 12.38
C GLY A 26 -14.00 -1.59 11.03
N TYR A 27 -12.77 -2.10 10.95
CA TYR A 27 -12.28 -2.78 9.76
C TYR A 27 -12.81 -4.22 9.67
N GLU A 28 -13.09 -4.68 8.45
CA GLU A 28 -13.23 -6.11 8.17
C GLU A 28 -11.83 -6.72 8.05
N VAL A 29 -11.63 -7.89 8.65
CA VAL A 29 -10.31 -8.54 8.68
C VAL A 29 -10.39 -9.94 8.10
N ILE A 30 -9.46 -10.24 7.20
CA ILE A 30 -9.15 -11.57 6.69
C ILE A 30 -7.73 -11.91 7.11
N THR A 31 -7.45 -13.17 7.36
CA THR A 31 -6.12 -13.63 7.80
C THR A 31 -5.56 -14.69 6.86
N ALA A 32 -4.24 -14.69 6.70
CA ALA A 32 -3.46 -15.73 6.03
C ALA A 32 -2.21 -16.05 6.86
N GLN A 33 -1.73 -17.30 6.80
CA GLN A 33 -0.61 -17.78 7.62
C GLN A 33 0.70 -17.95 6.83
N ASP A 34 0.66 -17.73 5.53
CA ASP A 34 1.83 -17.74 4.66
C ASP A 34 1.56 -16.95 3.37
N GLY A 35 2.61 -16.64 2.62
CA GLY A 35 2.51 -15.85 1.40
C GLY A 35 1.71 -16.53 0.28
N LEU A 36 1.68 -17.84 0.19
CA LEU A 36 0.87 -18.56 -0.82
C LEU A 36 -0.62 -18.41 -0.51
N GLN A 37 -1.00 -18.59 0.75
CA GLN A 37 -2.37 -18.37 1.20
C GLN A 37 -2.77 -16.91 1.02
N ALA A 38 -1.87 -15.96 1.30
CA ALA A 38 -2.13 -14.54 1.09
C ALA A 38 -2.47 -14.20 -0.37
N VAL A 39 -1.69 -14.70 -1.33
CA VAL A 39 -1.94 -14.49 -2.77
C VAL A 39 -3.28 -15.11 -3.19
N SER A 40 -3.58 -16.34 -2.73
CA SER A 40 -4.86 -17.00 -3.02
C SER A 40 -6.04 -16.21 -2.47
N VAL A 41 -6.03 -15.86 -1.18
CA VAL A 41 -7.10 -15.07 -0.53
C VAL A 41 -7.29 -13.73 -1.21
N PHE A 42 -6.19 -13.07 -1.57
CA PHE A 42 -6.22 -11.79 -2.25
C PHE A 42 -6.86 -11.88 -3.64
N SER A 43 -6.66 -12.98 -4.36
CA SER A 43 -7.28 -13.21 -5.67
C SER A 43 -8.79 -13.48 -5.60
N ASP A 44 -9.24 -14.07 -4.50
CA ASP A 44 -10.62 -14.52 -4.33
C ASP A 44 -11.54 -13.45 -3.71
N GLN A 45 -10.97 -12.46 -3.02
CA GLN A 45 -11.74 -11.49 -2.25
C GLN A 45 -11.19 -10.07 -2.42
N PRO A 46 -12.06 -9.04 -2.45
CA PRO A 46 -11.60 -7.66 -2.47
C PRO A 46 -10.92 -7.30 -1.16
N VAL A 47 -9.74 -6.70 -1.25
CA VAL A 47 -8.91 -6.23 -0.12
C VAL A 47 -8.54 -4.78 -0.35
N ASP A 48 -8.64 -3.94 0.68
CA ASP A 48 -8.31 -2.51 0.62
C ASP A 48 -6.90 -2.21 1.12
N LEU A 49 -6.31 -3.11 1.91
CA LEU A 49 -4.95 -2.99 2.46
C LEU A 49 -4.43 -4.36 2.90
N VAL A 50 -3.13 -4.59 2.72
CA VAL A 50 -2.44 -5.79 3.19
C VAL A 50 -1.43 -5.42 4.27
N LEU A 51 -1.46 -6.11 5.41
CA LEU A 51 -0.40 -6.15 6.41
C LEU A 51 0.38 -7.44 6.19
N MET A 52 1.65 -7.36 5.80
CA MET A 52 2.44 -8.49 5.33
C MET A 52 3.67 -8.69 6.21
N ASP A 53 3.72 -9.78 6.95
CA ASP A 53 4.96 -10.18 7.61
C ASP A 53 6.02 -10.62 6.60
N VAL A 54 7.29 -10.36 6.88
CA VAL A 54 8.41 -10.73 6.00
C VAL A 54 8.75 -12.20 6.18
N MET A 55 8.90 -12.65 7.43
CA MET A 55 9.49 -13.95 7.76
C MET A 55 8.41 -15.01 7.90
N MET A 56 8.04 -15.65 6.80
CA MET A 56 7.02 -16.69 6.77
C MET A 56 7.48 -17.92 6.00
N PRO A 57 6.95 -19.12 6.33
CA PRO A 57 7.24 -20.35 5.60
C PRO A 57 6.61 -20.35 4.20
N LYS A 58 7.07 -21.25 3.33
CA LYS A 58 6.62 -21.51 1.95
C LYS A 58 6.92 -20.36 0.99
N LEU A 59 6.26 -19.21 1.13
CA LEU A 59 6.51 -18.00 0.38
C LEU A 59 6.62 -16.85 1.38
N ASP A 60 7.78 -16.19 1.40
CA ASP A 60 8.04 -15.04 2.26
C ASP A 60 7.21 -13.82 1.87
N GLY A 61 7.18 -12.81 2.75
CA GLY A 61 6.38 -11.62 2.52
C GLY A 61 6.83 -10.80 1.31
N PHE A 62 8.11 -10.81 0.98
CA PHE A 62 8.61 -10.13 -0.22
C PHE A 62 8.15 -10.81 -1.50
N GLY A 63 8.24 -12.14 -1.56
CA GLY A 63 7.75 -12.93 -2.68
C GLY A 63 6.23 -12.82 -2.84
N ALA A 64 5.48 -12.78 -1.75
CA ALA A 64 4.03 -12.55 -1.77
C ALA A 64 3.69 -11.13 -2.27
N THR A 65 4.41 -10.11 -1.79
CA THR A 65 4.27 -8.73 -2.25
C THR A 65 4.53 -8.61 -3.74
N GLN A 66 5.61 -9.19 -4.23
CA GLN A 66 5.94 -9.17 -5.66
C GLN A 66 4.83 -9.78 -6.51
N ARG A 67 4.30 -10.96 -6.12
CA ARG A 67 3.20 -11.62 -6.83
C ARG A 67 1.92 -10.78 -6.82
N ILE A 68 1.56 -10.18 -5.69
CA ILE A 68 0.38 -9.29 -5.62
C ILE A 68 0.58 -8.08 -6.54
N ARG A 69 1.79 -7.54 -6.63
CA ARG A 69 2.11 -6.39 -7.49
C ARG A 69 2.02 -6.68 -8.98
N GLU A 70 2.11 -7.95 -9.42
CA GLU A 70 1.90 -8.33 -10.81
C GLU A 70 0.49 -7.98 -11.33
N PHE A 71 -0.51 -7.91 -10.44
CA PHE A 71 -1.91 -7.69 -10.83
C PHE A 71 -2.67 -6.68 -9.95
N SER A 72 -2.05 -6.06 -8.96
CA SER A 72 -2.73 -5.12 -8.06
C SER A 72 -1.83 -4.03 -7.53
N SER A 73 -2.42 -2.83 -7.40
CA SER A 73 -1.84 -1.67 -6.72
C SER A 73 -2.37 -1.48 -5.29
N VAL A 74 -3.00 -2.50 -4.69
CA VAL A 74 -3.48 -2.45 -3.30
C VAL A 74 -2.36 -1.99 -2.37
N PRO A 75 -2.60 -1.09 -1.41
CA PRO A 75 -1.58 -0.68 -0.46
C PRO A 75 -1.11 -1.86 0.41
N ILE A 76 0.21 -1.97 0.61
CA ILE A 76 0.86 -3.01 1.41
C ILE A 76 1.75 -2.35 2.45
N ILE A 77 1.54 -2.69 3.73
CA ILE A 77 2.44 -2.36 4.84
C ILE A 77 3.23 -3.62 5.20
N ILE A 78 4.55 -3.54 5.11
CA ILE A 78 5.44 -4.63 5.52
C ILE A 78 5.62 -4.60 7.05
N LEU A 79 5.43 -5.76 7.69
CA LEU A 79 5.76 -5.98 9.09
C LEU A 79 7.12 -6.67 9.16
N THR A 80 8.10 -6.07 9.82
CA THR A 80 9.48 -6.58 9.85
C THR A 80 10.05 -6.63 11.26
N ALA A 81 10.99 -7.51 11.53
CA ALA A 81 11.73 -7.54 12.80
C ALA A 81 12.72 -6.36 12.87
N LYS A 82 13.04 -5.94 14.10
CA LYS A 82 13.97 -4.84 14.38
C LYS A 82 15.38 -5.15 13.84
N GLY A 83 15.94 -4.29 13.00
CA GLY A 83 17.37 -4.26 12.69
C GLY A 83 17.74 -4.48 11.22
N ASP A 84 16.80 -4.79 10.34
CA ASP A 84 17.13 -5.05 8.94
C ASP A 84 16.81 -3.83 8.05
N GLU A 85 17.79 -2.91 7.98
CA GLU A 85 17.72 -1.76 7.06
C GLU A 85 17.66 -2.23 5.60
N GLN A 86 18.27 -3.38 5.30
CA GLN A 86 18.23 -4.00 3.98
C GLN A 86 16.83 -4.49 3.63
N ASP A 87 16.11 -5.08 4.57
CA ASP A 87 14.72 -5.50 4.37
C ASP A 87 13.78 -4.31 4.16
N ARG A 88 14.03 -3.17 4.79
CA ARG A 88 13.25 -1.94 4.57
C ARG A 88 13.45 -1.41 3.16
N VAL A 89 14.69 -1.29 2.71
CA VAL A 89 15.02 -0.85 1.35
C VAL A 89 14.41 -1.81 0.32
N ARG A 90 14.62 -3.12 0.52
CA ARG A 90 14.06 -4.16 -0.35
C ARG A 90 12.54 -4.12 -0.42
N GLY A 91 11.86 -3.93 0.72
CA GLY A 91 10.39 -3.83 0.75
C GLY A 91 9.86 -2.64 -0.04
N LEU A 92 10.51 -1.48 0.06
CA LEU A 92 10.16 -0.28 -0.70
C LEU A 92 10.43 -0.47 -2.20
N ASP A 93 11.57 -1.06 -2.56
CA ASP A 93 11.92 -1.36 -3.96
C ASP A 93 10.92 -2.33 -4.61
N LEU A 94 10.35 -3.25 -3.83
CA LEU A 94 9.30 -4.18 -4.27
C LEU A 94 7.90 -3.54 -4.30
N GLY A 95 7.78 -2.25 -3.99
CA GLY A 95 6.53 -1.51 -4.07
C GLY A 95 5.65 -1.56 -2.82
N ALA A 96 6.22 -1.83 -1.64
CA ALA A 96 5.52 -1.62 -0.39
C ALA A 96 5.25 -0.12 -0.17
N ASP A 97 4.13 0.20 0.47
CA ASP A 97 3.67 1.57 0.70
C ASP A 97 4.14 2.16 2.02
N ASP A 98 4.42 1.28 2.98
CA ASP A 98 4.96 1.61 4.29
C ASP A 98 5.55 0.33 4.93
N TYR A 99 6.26 0.52 6.03
CA TYR A 99 6.76 -0.59 6.86
C TYR A 99 6.53 -0.29 8.34
N LEU A 100 6.46 -1.34 9.14
CA LEU A 100 6.26 -1.25 10.58
C LEU A 100 7.18 -2.27 11.27
N VAL A 101 8.03 -1.76 12.17
CA VAL A 101 9.04 -2.58 12.85
C VAL A 101 8.47 -3.22 14.11
N LYS A 102 8.53 -4.54 14.21
CA LYS A 102 8.15 -5.31 15.40
C LYS A 102 9.21 -5.15 16.52
N PRO A 103 8.83 -4.95 17.80
CA PRO A 103 7.46 -4.80 18.29
C PRO A 103 6.94 -3.37 18.12
N PHE A 104 5.68 -3.23 17.73
CA PHE A 104 4.99 -1.95 17.59
C PHE A 104 3.74 -1.88 18.49
N SER A 105 3.27 -0.67 18.76
CA SER A 105 2.03 -0.46 19.50
C SER A 105 0.80 -0.54 18.59
N ALA A 106 -0.38 -0.88 19.17
CA ALA A 106 -1.64 -0.81 18.45
C ALA A 106 -1.89 0.60 17.89
N THR A 107 -1.56 1.63 18.64
CA THR A 107 -1.70 3.03 18.21
C THR A 107 -0.86 3.34 16.98
N GLU A 108 0.37 2.87 16.91
CA GLU A 108 1.25 3.05 15.74
C GLU A 108 0.71 2.31 14.52
N LEU A 109 0.34 1.03 14.67
CA LEU A 109 -0.28 0.24 13.61
C LEU A 109 -1.50 0.97 13.01
N LEU A 110 -2.44 1.36 13.87
CA LEU A 110 -3.68 2.01 13.44
C LEU A 110 -3.43 3.38 12.78
N ALA A 111 -2.44 4.13 13.27
CA ALA A 111 -2.04 5.39 12.65
C ALA A 111 -1.52 5.19 11.22
N ARG A 112 -0.65 4.18 11.00
CA ARG A 112 -0.12 3.84 9.68
C ARG A 112 -1.20 3.30 8.75
N VAL A 113 -2.05 2.40 9.22
CA VAL A 113 -3.20 1.88 8.45
C VAL A 113 -4.08 3.04 7.95
N ARG A 114 -4.46 3.97 8.84
CA ARG A 114 -5.25 5.15 8.45
C ARG A 114 -4.52 6.04 7.45
N ALA A 115 -3.22 6.26 7.65
CA ALA A 115 -2.41 7.09 6.77
C ALA A 115 -2.32 6.48 5.36
N VAL A 116 -2.03 5.19 5.27
CA VAL A 116 -1.89 4.47 4.00
C VAL A 116 -3.23 4.39 3.27
N LEU A 117 -4.33 4.02 3.95
CA LEU A 117 -5.67 4.00 3.36
C LEU A 117 -6.13 5.38 2.86
N ARG A 118 -5.82 6.45 3.60
CA ARG A 118 -6.12 7.82 3.16
C ARG A 118 -5.35 8.20 1.89
N ARG A 119 -4.08 7.82 1.80
CA ARG A 119 -3.23 8.08 0.62
C ARG A 119 -3.68 7.26 -0.60
N ALA A 120 -4.23 6.06 -0.39
CA ALA A 120 -4.73 5.20 -1.45
C ALA A 120 -6.10 5.65 -1.99
N GLN A 121 -6.80 6.56 -1.32
CA GLN A 121 -8.02 7.16 -1.84
C GLN A 121 -7.67 8.20 -2.91
N PRO A 122 -8.38 8.20 -4.04
CA PRO A 122 -8.24 9.30 -4.98
C PRO A 122 -8.59 10.63 -4.27
N PRO A 123 -7.95 11.75 -4.63
CA PRO A 123 -8.26 13.05 -4.04
C PRO A 123 -9.75 13.33 -4.14
N SER A 124 -10.40 13.63 -3.01
CA SER A 124 -11.82 13.97 -2.98
C SER A 124 -12.07 15.23 -3.80
N GLU A 125 -13.08 15.17 -4.66
CA GLU A 125 -13.49 16.22 -5.59
C GLU A 125 -13.80 17.54 -4.84
N ALA A 126 -12.88 18.48 -4.95
CA ALA A 126 -13.20 19.91 -4.82
C ALA A 126 -12.48 20.65 -5.95
N GLY A 127 -13.09 20.63 -7.14
CA GLY A 127 -12.67 21.49 -8.25
C GLY A 127 -11.63 20.94 -9.23
N GLN A 128 -11.27 19.65 -9.19
CA GLN A 128 -10.34 19.07 -10.16
C GLN A 128 -11.08 18.23 -11.23
N SER A 129 -10.63 18.31 -12.46
CA SER A 129 -11.12 17.47 -13.56
C SER A 129 -10.95 15.99 -13.19
N ARG A 130 -11.97 15.15 -13.47
CA ARG A 130 -11.90 13.70 -13.28
C ARG A 130 -10.72 13.06 -14.01
N PHE A 131 -10.31 13.65 -15.12
CA PHE A 131 -9.25 13.15 -15.97
C PHE A 131 -8.10 14.15 -16.04
N PHE A 132 -6.89 13.63 -16.01
CA PHE A 132 -5.69 14.34 -16.45
C PHE A 132 -5.25 13.74 -17.78
N THR A 133 -4.95 14.59 -18.75
CA THR A 133 -4.42 14.16 -20.07
C THR A 133 -3.24 15.04 -20.45
N HIS A 134 -2.15 14.41 -20.85
CA HIS A 134 -0.97 15.08 -21.37
C HIS A 134 -0.30 14.16 -22.39
N ASP A 135 -0.20 14.60 -23.65
CA ASP A 135 0.21 13.77 -24.77
C ASP A 135 -0.55 12.45 -24.84
N ASN A 136 0.15 11.34 -24.70
CA ASN A 136 -0.43 9.98 -24.69
C ASN A 136 -0.70 9.44 -23.27
N LEU A 137 -0.50 10.23 -22.23
CA LEU A 137 -0.81 9.87 -20.86
C LEU A 137 -2.23 10.29 -20.49
N LYS A 138 -3.02 9.35 -19.96
CA LYS A 138 -4.35 9.62 -19.41
C LYS A 138 -4.46 9.01 -18.01
N ILE A 139 -4.94 9.78 -17.04
CA ILE A 139 -5.20 9.34 -15.67
C ILE A 139 -6.67 9.57 -15.36
N ASP A 140 -7.41 8.54 -14.97
CA ASP A 140 -8.74 8.65 -14.34
C ASP A 140 -8.55 8.66 -12.82
N PHE A 141 -8.67 9.82 -12.21
CA PHE A 141 -8.50 9.98 -10.76
C PHE A 141 -9.57 9.23 -9.95
N ALA A 142 -10.79 9.10 -10.50
CA ALA A 142 -11.89 8.44 -9.81
C ALA A 142 -11.73 6.91 -9.77
N ARG A 143 -11.06 6.33 -10.77
CA ARG A 143 -10.83 4.89 -10.87
C ARG A 143 -9.41 4.48 -10.50
N ALA A 144 -8.51 5.45 -10.28
CA ALA A 144 -7.07 5.23 -10.12
C ALA A 144 -6.45 4.42 -11.28
N GLU A 145 -6.92 4.67 -12.49
CA GLU A 145 -6.47 3.99 -13.71
C GLU A 145 -5.59 4.92 -14.55
N VAL A 146 -4.56 4.34 -15.14
CA VAL A 146 -3.58 5.06 -15.97
C VAL A 146 -3.46 4.37 -17.33
N TRP A 147 -3.42 5.17 -18.38
CA TRP A 147 -3.22 4.68 -19.77
C TRP A 147 -2.10 5.45 -20.45
N ARG A 148 -1.37 4.75 -21.29
CA ARG A 148 -0.44 5.31 -22.26
C ARG A 148 -0.94 5.00 -23.67
N GLY A 149 -1.54 6.01 -24.31
CA GLY A 149 -2.35 5.80 -25.52
C GLY A 149 -3.59 4.95 -25.19
N GLU A 150 -3.73 3.81 -25.85
CA GLU A 150 -4.82 2.87 -25.61
C GLU A 150 -4.47 1.73 -24.64
N SER A 151 -3.22 1.67 -24.19
CA SER A 151 -2.71 0.60 -23.32
C SER A 151 -2.82 0.97 -21.85
N PRO A 152 -3.47 0.14 -21.00
CA PRO A 152 -3.47 0.36 -19.57
C PRO A 152 -2.06 0.14 -18.99
N VAL A 153 -1.70 0.96 -17.99
CA VAL A 153 -0.43 0.89 -17.28
C VAL A 153 -0.70 0.46 -15.84
N SER A 154 -0.14 -0.66 -15.42
CA SER A 154 -0.19 -1.11 -14.02
C SER A 154 0.91 -0.41 -13.24
N LEU A 155 0.51 0.31 -12.18
CA LEU A 155 1.40 0.98 -11.24
C LEU A 155 1.14 0.45 -9.84
N SER A 156 2.19 0.34 -9.04
CA SER A 156 2.04 0.17 -7.59
C SER A 156 1.37 1.41 -6.99
N ALA A 157 0.82 1.30 -5.78
CA ALA A 157 0.20 2.45 -5.12
C ALA A 157 1.20 3.61 -4.90
N THR A 158 2.48 3.31 -4.68
CA THR A 158 3.54 4.32 -4.54
C THR A 158 3.85 5.02 -5.85
N GLU A 159 3.99 4.26 -6.95
CA GLU A 159 4.22 4.83 -8.29
C GLU A 159 3.02 5.68 -8.74
N TYR A 160 1.80 5.21 -8.48
CA TYR A 160 0.60 5.98 -8.76
C TYR A 160 0.56 7.30 -7.98
N ARG A 161 0.89 7.28 -6.67
CA ARG A 161 0.98 8.51 -5.86
C ARG A 161 2.03 9.49 -6.37
N LEU A 162 3.19 8.98 -6.75
CA LEU A 162 4.24 9.80 -7.34
C LEU A 162 3.75 10.45 -8.64
N LEU A 163 3.09 9.68 -9.51
CA LEU A 163 2.51 10.20 -10.75
C LEU A 163 1.45 11.27 -10.46
N LEU A 164 0.60 11.10 -9.44
CA LEU A 164 -0.38 12.10 -9.02
C LEU A 164 0.29 13.41 -8.59
N GLN A 165 1.41 13.34 -7.85
CA GLN A 165 2.14 14.56 -7.46
C GLN A 165 2.58 15.34 -8.71
N PHE A 166 3.11 14.70 -9.71
CA PHE A 166 3.49 15.35 -10.96
C PHE A 166 2.29 15.90 -11.73
N ALA A 167 1.19 15.12 -11.80
CA ALA A 167 -0.03 15.55 -12.47
C ALA A 167 -0.68 16.80 -11.82
N HIS A 168 -0.57 16.94 -10.50
CA HIS A 168 -1.09 18.11 -9.76
C HIS A 168 -0.15 19.32 -9.78
N HIS A 169 1.12 19.12 -10.11
CA HIS A 169 2.16 20.15 -10.08
C HIS A 169 2.77 20.40 -11.47
N VAL A 170 1.97 20.24 -12.52
CA VAL A 170 2.42 20.49 -13.91
C VAL A 170 3.07 21.88 -14.04
N GLY A 171 4.24 21.92 -14.65
CA GLY A 171 5.02 23.17 -14.85
C GLY A 171 5.75 23.67 -13.60
N LYS A 172 5.73 22.92 -12.49
CA LYS A 172 6.50 23.25 -11.27
C LYS A 172 7.65 22.26 -11.10
N ILE A 173 8.77 22.77 -10.57
CA ILE A 173 9.86 21.93 -10.11
C ILE A 173 9.53 21.47 -8.69
N MET A 174 9.61 20.18 -8.44
CA MET A 174 9.46 19.59 -7.11
C MET A 174 10.80 19.11 -6.60
N THR A 175 11.11 19.42 -5.35
CA THR A 175 12.32 18.95 -4.69
C THR A 175 12.16 17.49 -4.24
N SER A 176 13.27 16.78 -4.01
CA SER A 176 13.25 15.42 -3.47
C SER A 176 12.55 15.36 -2.10
N GLU A 177 12.75 16.37 -1.25
CA GLU A 177 12.11 16.47 0.06
C GLU A 177 10.59 16.62 -0.06
N GLU A 178 10.10 17.48 -0.96
CA GLU A 178 8.67 17.63 -1.22
C GLU A 178 8.04 16.34 -1.73
N LEU A 179 8.72 15.62 -2.63
CA LEU A 179 8.26 14.33 -3.14
C LEU A 179 8.23 13.27 -2.04
N LEU A 180 9.30 13.14 -1.26
CA LEU A 180 9.36 12.21 -0.13
C LEU A 180 8.24 12.48 0.87
N THR A 181 8.10 13.72 1.30
CA THR A 181 7.06 14.12 2.27
C THR A 181 5.65 13.87 1.74
N SER A 182 5.39 14.17 0.47
CA SER A 182 4.03 14.03 -0.11
C SER A 182 3.67 12.57 -0.42
N VAL A 183 4.63 11.73 -0.77
CA VAL A 183 4.39 10.33 -1.13
C VAL A 183 4.46 9.40 0.09
N TRP A 184 5.42 9.60 0.98
CA TRP A 184 5.65 8.71 2.13
C TRP A 184 5.26 9.33 3.48
N GLY A 185 5.25 10.64 3.62
CA GLY A 185 4.87 11.33 4.85
C GLY A 185 6.00 12.20 5.43
N PRO A 186 5.68 13.08 6.41
CA PRO A 186 6.64 14.04 6.95
C PRO A 186 7.80 13.41 7.74
N GLU A 187 7.70 12.14 8.10
CA GLU A 187 8.75 11.37 8.77
C GLU A 187 9.91 10.96 7.84
N TYR A 188 9.77 11.18 6.53
CA TYR A 188 10.77 10.84 5.50
C TYR A 188 11.51 12.07 4.95
N ARG A 189 11.87 12.99 5.86
CA ARG A 189 12.71 14.16 5.53
C ARG A 189 14.17 13.84 5.55
#